data_e67a6e82520108c82e69b1d1e66af6f2
#
_entry.id   e67a6e82520108c82e69b1d1e66af6f2
#
_cell.length_a   1.000
_cell.length_b   1.000
_cell.length_c   1.000
_cell.angle_alpha   90.00
_cell.angle_beta   90.00
_cell.angle_gamma   90.00
#
_symmetry.space_group_name_H-M   'P 1'
#
loop_
_entity.id
_entity.type
_entity.pdbx_description
1 polymer ?
#
loop_
_entity_poly.entity_id
_entity_poly.type
_entity_poly.pdbx_seq_one_letter_code
_entity_poly.pdbx_strand_id
1 'polypeptide(L)'
;MTALFRGRYRYAIALLLFAAATINYIDRQSISIAERELKREFALTPQQYGDILSWFFLAYALGQIGAGWVVDRIGAKKGFTIAVAFWSIANMAHALGSGVRSFSALRFGLGLFEAANYPAAIKAISEWFPREERSTAVGLVTAGVGFGAIVAGPFVAWLIVTTGWRGAFVLTGALGLFWLIFWLLLYGSPETHPAVTDEERRLIAAGTVAADPGGRSTLWSLLQRRETWGLMLSRFVSDGAFYFFATWLPKYLGDVRGLSLAQIGWMVSIPFIAADLGSVAGGFAGTALVRRGFSIDASRKLLMWAGALMVPVSLLALKAETPIEALLWIGIGMFGIQVKSASLFTVPADVYRPRDLGLAWGLSGAAGSSGGS
;
A
#
# COMPACT_ATOMS: atom_id res chain seq x y z
N MET A 1 -22.02 8.89 -11.32
CA MET A 1 -21.37 8.25 -10.14
C MET A 1 -22.26 8.27 -8.89
N THR A 2 -22.93 9.35 -8.56
CA THR A 2 -23.79 9.48 -7.36
C THR A 2 -24.97 8.50 -7.30
N ALA A 3 -25.61 8.16 -8.43
CA ALA A 3 -26.72 7.21 -8.45
C ALA A 3 -26.31 5.76 -8.18
N LEU A 4 -25.11 5.35 -8.61
CA LEU A 4 -24.59 3.98 -8.47
C LEU A 4 -24.24 3.64 -7.00
N PHE A 5 -23.89 4.66 -6.19
CA PHE A 5 -23.47 4.51 -4.80
C PHE A 5 -24.45 5.10 -3.79
N ARG A 6 -25.73 5.26 -4.16
CA ARG A 6 -26.72 5.81 -3.23
C ARG A 6 -26.85 4.94 -1.97
N GLY A 7 -26.58 5.54 -0.79
CA GLY A 7 -26.53 4.84 0.50
C GLY A 7 -25.27 3.99 0.73
N ARG A 8 -24.28 4.05 -0.18
CA ARG A 8 -23.01 3.32 -0.10
C ARG A 8 -21.85 4.18 -0.63
N TYR A 9 -21.91 5.49 -0.47
CA TYR A 9 -20.94 6.42 -1.03
C TYR A 9 -19.52 6.19 -0.48
N ARG A 10 -19.38 5.66 0.74
CA ARG A 10 -18.10 5.25 1.32
C ARG A 10 -17.31 4.28 0.44
N TYR A 11 -17.99 3.43 -0.35
CA TYR A 11 -17.29 2.54 -1.29
C TYR A 11 -16.76 3.27 -2.53
N ALA A 12 -17.35 4.41 -2.92
CA ALA A 12 -16.74 5.28 -3.93
C ALA A 12 -15.43 5.88 -3.42
N ILE A 13 -15.37 6.23 -2.13
CA ILE A 13 -14.12 6.66 -1.49
C ILE A 13 -13.11 5.51 -1.44
N ALA A 14 -13.52 4.28 -1.11
CA ALA A 14 -12.62 3.12 -1.15
C ALA A 14 -12.04 2.88 -2.56
N LEU A 15 -12.84 3.05 -3.61
CA LEU A 15 -12.39 2.96 -5.01
C LEU A 15 -11.39 4.07 -5.37
N LEU A 16 -11.59 5.30 -4.89
CA LEU A 16 -10.61 6.37 -5.05
C LEU A 16 -9.28 6.01 -4.38
N LEU A 17 -9.34 5.47 -3.16
CA LEU A 17 -8.15 5.05 -2.43
C LEU A 17 -7.45 3.85 -3.10
N PHE A 18 -8.22 2.89 -3.62
CA PHE A 18 -7.71 1.79 -4.45
C PHE A 18 -6.97 2.31 -5.67
N ALA A 19 -7.59 3.25 -6.41
CA ALA A 19 -6.97 3.84 -7.60
C ALA A 19 -5.69 4.62 -7.27
N ALA A 20 -5.66 5.36 -6.14
CA ALA A 20 -4.46 6.04 -5.67
C ALA A 20 -3.33 5.06 -5.36
N ALA A 21 -3.63 3.95 -4.67
CA ALA A 21 -2.67 2.90 -4.37
C ALA A 21 -2.14 2.22 -5.64
N THR A 22 -3.01 2.02 -6.64
CA THR A 22 -2.66 1.50 -7.96
C THR A 22 -1.68 2.42 -8.68
N ILE A 23 -1.99 3.71 -8.78
CA ILE A 23 -1.14 4.71 -9.44
C ILE A 23 0.21 4.82 -8.71
N ASN A 24 0.19 4.91 -7.39
CA ASN A 24 1.39 4.96 -6.57
C ASN A 24 2.35 3.79 -6.89
N TYR A 25 1.81 2.58 -7.07
CA TYR A 25 2.63 1.41 -7.39
C TYR A 25 3.10 1.38 -8.85
N ILE A 26 2.31 1.88 -9.79
CA ILE A 26 2.74 2.08 -11.18
C ILE A 26 3.93 3.06 -11.23
N ASP A 27 3.84 4.20 -10.54
CA ASP A 27 4.90 5.20 -10.47
C ASP A 27 6.19 4.61 -9.88
N ARG A 28 6.05 3.84 -8.80
CA ARG A 28 7.18 3.17 -8.13
C ARG A 28 7.91 2.18 -9.03
N GLN A 29 7.18 1.39 -9.82
CA GLN A 29 7.71 0.37 -10.71
C GLN A 29 8.27 0.93 -12.02
N SER A 30 7.90 2.15 -12.40
CA SER A 30 8.29 2.74 -13.69
C SER A 30 9.80 2.74 -13.92
N ILE A 31 10.60 3.02 -12.89
CA ILE A 31 12.07 3.01 -13.01
C ILE A 31 12.62 1.60 -13.24
N SER A 32 12.03 0.59 -12.61
CA SER A 32 12.49 -0.79 -12.77
C SER A 32 12.18 -1.32 -14.17
N ILE A 33 11.07 -0.90 -14.76
CA ILE A 33 10.70 -1.28 -16.12
C ILE A 33 11.56 -0.52 -17.14
N ALA A 34 11.91 0.74 -16.84
CA ALA A 34 12.80 1.58 -17.66
C ALA A 34 14.29 1.26 -17.48
N GLU A 35 14.68 0.35 -16.59
CA GLU A 35 16.08 0.06 -16.21
C GLU A 35 16.99 -0.10 -17.42
N ARG A 36 16.59 -0.92 -18.39
CA ARG A 36 17.40 -1.22 -19.57
C ARG A 36 17.71 0.03 -20.39
N GLU A 37 16.72 0.88 -20.60
CA GLU A 37 16.87 2.13 -21.36
C GLU A 37 17.76 3.12 -20.61
N LEU A 38 17.56 3.25 -19.29
CA LEU A 38 18.37 4.14 -18.45
C LEU A 38 19.83 3.68 -18.38
N LYS A 39 20.07 2.37 -18.20
CA LYS A 39 21.44 1.83 -18.19
C LYS A 39 22.14 2.04 -19.51
N ARG A 40 21.43 1.89 -20.63
CA ARG A 40 22.00 2.12 -21.96
C ARG A 40 22.32 3.58 -22.21
N GLU A 41 21.42 4.50 -21.86
CA GLU A 41 21.56 5.94 -22.17
C GLU A 41 22.61 6.61 -21.28
N PHE A 42 22.66 6.26 -20.00
CA PHE A 42 23.55 6.90 -19.03
C PHE A 42 24.75 6.04 -18.62
N ALA A 43 24.98 4.90 -19.27
CA ALA A 43 26.06 3.94 -18.98
C ALA A 43 26.12 3.57 -17.48
N LEU A 44 24.95 3.37 -16.83
CA LEU A 44 24.86 3.09 -15.40
C LEU A 44 25.41 1.70 -15.07
N THR A 45 26.30 1.62 -14.11
CA THR A 45 26.69 0.34 -13.52
C THR A 45 25.56 -0.24 -12.66
N PRO A 46 25.53 -1.57 -12.43
CA PRO A 46 24.57 -2.19 -11.53
C PRO A 46 24.56 -1.56 -10.13
N GLN A 47 25.75 -1.21 -9.61
CA GLN A 47 25.88 -0.55 -8.31
C GLN A 47 25.21 0.83 -8.30
N GLN A 48 25.50 1.67 -9.28
CA GLN A 48 24.90 3.00 -9.40
C GLN A 48 23.38 2.95 -9.52
N TYR A 49 22.86 1.96 -10.24
CA TYR A 49 21.42 1.75 -10.33
C TYR A 49 20.82 1.32 -8.96
N GLY A 50 21.50 0.43 -8.24
CA GLY A 50 21.13 0.07 -6.87
C GLY A 50 21.14 1.27 -5.91
N ASP A 51 22.13 2.15 -6.03
CA ASP A 51 22.22 3.38 -5.23
C ASP A 51 21.00 4.31 -5.49
N ILE A 52 20.60 4.46 -6.77
CA ILE A 52 19.41 5.23 -7.14
C ILE A 52 18.15 4.67 -6.46
N LEU A 53 17.98 3.34 -6.45
CA LEU A 53 16.82 2.70 -5.80
C LEU A 53 16.86 2.86 -4.27
N SER A 54 18.04 2.78 -3.68
CA SER A 54 18.22 2.89 -2.22
C SER A 54 17.78 4.26 -1.68
N TRP A 55 17.99 5.34 -2.43
CA TRP A 55 17.53 6.67 -2.05
C TRP A 55 16.01 6.78 -1.92
N PHE A 56 15.27 6.04 -2.76
CA PHE A 56 13.82 5.95 -2.62
C PHE A 56 13.41 5.29 -1.30
N PHE A 57 13.97 4.13 -0.99
CA PHE A 57 13.61 3.38 0.21
C PHE A 57 13.99 4.14 1.49
N LEU A 58 15.15 4.80 1.51
CA LEU A 58 15.55 5.66 2.62
C LEU A 58 14.57 6.79 2.84
N ALA A 59 14.22 7.53 1.77
CA ALA A 59 13.26 8.62 1.84
C ALA A 59 11.86 8.14 2.25
N TYR A 60 11.44 6.99 1.72
CA TYR A 60 10.15 6.37 2.05
C TYR A 60 10.05 6.00 3.53
N ALA A 61 11.09 5.38 4.10
CA ALA A 61 11.13 5.02 5.52
C ALA A 61 11.06 6.27 6.43
N LEU A 62 11.88 7.28 6.15
CA LEU A 62 11.86 8.55 6.88
C LEU A 62 10.54 9.30 6.68
N GLY A 63 10.04 9.29 5.45
CA GLY A 63 8.81 9.97 5.05
C GLY A 63 7.56 9.43 5.74
N GLN A 64 7.48 8.13 6.04
CA GLN A 64 6.30 7.55 6.67
C GLN A 64 5.95 8.20 8.02
N ILE A 65 6.96 8.45 8.86
CA ILE A 65 6.76 9.09 10.18
C ILE A 65 6.34 10.56 9.98
N GLY A 66 7.07 11.29 9.15
CA GLY A 66 6.80 12.70 8.84
C GLY A 66 5.43 12.90 8.20
N ALA A 67 5.10 12.08 7.22
CA ALA A 67 3.82 12.12 6.51
C ALA A 67 2.64 11.83 7.46
N GLY A 68 2.77 10.83 8.33
CA GLY A 68 1.76 10.52 9.33
C GLY A 68 1.47 11.71 10.23
N TRP A 69 2.51 12.37 10.73
CA TRP A 69 2.39 13.55 11.56
C TRP A 69 1.75 14.75 10.82
N VAL A 70 2.12 14.97 9.55
CA VAL A 70 1.50 16.01 8.72
C VAL A 70 0.03 15.72 8.48
N VAL A 71 -0.31 14.51 8.05
CA VAL A 71 -1.69 14.09 7.77
C VAL A 71 -2.58 14.23 9.01
N ASP A 72 -2.06 13.93 10.22
CA ASP A 72 -2.81 14.14 11.46
C ASP A 72 -3.11 15.61 11.75
N ARG A 73 -2.25 16.52 11.29
CA ARG A 73 -2.41 17.96 11.50
C ARG A 73 -3.35 18.64 10.52
N ILE A 74 -3.21 18.30 9.23
CA ILE A 74 -3.94 19.00 8.16
C ILE A 74 -5.16 18.23 7.64
N GLY A 75 -5.38 17.00 8.14
CA GLY A 75 -6.48 16.12 7.76
C GLY A 75 -6.21 15.30 6.50
N ALA A 76 -7.02 14.27 6.27
CA ALA A 76 -6.86 13.34 5.15
C ALA A 76 -6.94 14.05 3.80
N LYS A 77 -7.94 14.94 3.59
CA LYS A 77 -8.12 15.63 2.30
C LYS A 77 -6.87 16.39 1.87
N LYS A 78 -6.39 17.30 2.70
CA LYS A 78 -5.24 18.15 2.38
C LYS A 78 -3.95 17.35 2.33
N GLY A 79 -3.75 16.44 3.29
CA GLY A 79 -2.56 15.59 3.34
C GLY A 79 -2.39 14.74 2.10
N PHE A 80 -3.46 14.07 1.66
CA PHE A 80 -3.42 13.26 0.45
C PHE A 80 -3.27 14.10 -0.83
N THR A 81 -3.95 15.27 -0.88
CA THR A 81 -3.79 16.22 -2.01
C THR A 81 -2.34 16.64 -2.20
N ILE A 82 -1.67 17.08 -1.13
CA ILE A 82 -0.26 17.50 -1.16
C ILE A 82 0.63 16.31 -1.58
N ALA A 83 0.43 15.18 -0.96
CA ALA A 83 1.21 13.98 -1.24
C ALA A 83 1.13 13.58 -2.71
N VAL A 84 -0.10 13.41 -3.26
CA VAL A 84 -0.32 13.03 -4.66
C VAL A 84 0.24 14.07 -5.62
N ALA A 85 0.02 15.36 -5.38
CA ALA A 85 0.53 16.41 -6.24
C ALA A 85 2.07 16.35 -6.34
N PHE A 86 2.75 16.27 -5.20
CA PHE A 86 4.21 16.28 -5.17
C PHE A 86 4.82 14.95 -5.65
N TRP A 87 4.27 13.78 -5.31
CA TRP A 87 4.81 12.54 -5.88
C TRP A 87 4.60 12.46 -7.38
N SER A 88 3.45 12.91 -7.91
CA SER A 88 3.18 12.95 -9.35
C SER A 88 4.17 13.86 -10.07
N ILE A 89 4.42 15.06 -9.54
CA ILE A 89 5.42 16.00 -10.07
C ILE A 89 6.83 15.38 -10.00
N ALA A 90 7.18 14.75 -8.87
CA ALA A 90 8.47 14.07 -8.72
C ALA A 90 8.63 12.91 -9.72
N ASN A 91 7.56 12.15 -9.97
CA ASN A 91 7.58 11.08 -10.97
C ASN A 91 7.74 11.65 -12.39
N MET A 92 6.97 12.69 -12.76
CA MET A 92 7.12 13.37 -14.05
C MET A 92 8.53 13.95 -14.23
N ALA A 93 9.12 14.50 -13.17
CA ALA A 93 10.44 15.09 -13.19
C ALA A 93 11.55 14.08 -13.51
N HIS A 94 11.32 12.76 -13.35
CA HIS A 94 12.29 11.75 -13.80
C HIS A 94 12.57 11.84 -15.31
N ALA A 95 11.65 12.37 -16.10
CA ALA A 95 11.88 12.65 -17.52
C ALA A 95 13.03 13.65 -17.77
N LEU A 96 13.36 14.47 -16.78
CA LEU A 96 14.48 15.43 -16.82
C LEU A 96 15.79 14.84 -16.27
N GLY A 97 15.76 13.58 -15.85
CA GLY A 97 16.90 12.87 -15.31
C GLY A 97 18.07 12.81 -16.30
N SER A 98 19.28 13.14 -15.84
CA SER A 98 20.48 13.25 -16.65
C SER A 98 21.66 12.40 -16.12
N GLY A 99 21.45 11.56 -15.14
CA GLY A 99 22.45 10.66 -14.57
C GLY A 99 22.19 10.30 -13.10
N VAL A 100 23.13 9.62 -12.47
CA VAL A 100 22.98 9.04 -11.12
C VAL A 100 22.46 10.06 -10.11
N ARG A 101 23.10 11.22 -10.00
CA ARG A 101 22.77 12.24 -8.99
C ARG A 101 21.34 12.76 -9.15
N SER A 102 20.92 13.05 -10.38
CA SER A 102 19.57 13.56 -10.64
C SER A 102 18.51 12.50 -10.35
N PHE A 103 18.71 11.24 -10.81
CA PHE A 103 17.78 10.15 -10.50
C PHE A 103 17.73 9.86 -9.01
N SER A 104 18.86 9.87 -8.28
CA SER A 104 18.87 9.69 -6.82
C SER A 104 18.07 10.78 -6.11
N ALA A 105 18.23 12.05 -6.48
CA ALA A 105 17.47 13.16 -5.91
C ALA A 105 15.96 13.04 -6.20
N LEU A 106 15.61 12.69 -7.45
CA LEU A 106 14.22 12.51 -7.86
C LEU A 106 13.57 11.31 -7.17
N ARG A 107 14.29 10.19 -7.03
CA ARG A 107 13.83 9.01 -6.26
C ARG A 107 13.65 9.31 -4.79
N PHE A 108 14.55 10.10 -4.19
CA PHE A 108 14.38 10.60 -2.83
C PHE A 108 13.11 11.43 -2.68
N GLY A 109 12.90 12.41 -3.56
CA GLY A 109 11.68 13.22 -3.57
C GLY A 109 10.41 12.36 -3.73
N LEU A 110 10.42 11.44 -4.69
CA LEU A 110 9.30 10.52 -4.92
C LEU A 110 9.00 9.70 -3.67
N GLY A 111 10.01 9.04 -3.09
CA GLY A 111 9.86 8.21 -1.89
C GLY A 111 9.31 8.98 -0.69
N LEU A 112 9.77 10.22 -0.51
CA LEU A 112 9.32 11.08 0.59
C LEU A 112 7.81 11.36 0.52
N PHE A 113 7.29 11.68 -0.65
CA PHE A 113 5.87 12.02 -0.82
C PHE A 113 4.98 10.79 -0.97
N GLU A 114 5.45 9.71 -1.60
CA GLU A 114 4.71 8.44 -1.68
C GLU A 114 4.49 7.81 -0.30
N ALA A 115 5.36 8.07 0.65
CA ALA A 115 5.24 7.58 2.02
C ALA A 115 3.93 8.00 2.72
N ALA A 116 3.30 9.08 2.26
CA ALA A 116 2.03 9.56 2.80
C ALA A 116 0.81 8.75 2.34
N ASN A 117 0.93 7.91 1.30
CA ASN A 117 -0.20 7.19 0.71
C ASN A 117 -0.98 6.39 1.77
N TYR A 118 -0.33 5.50 2.49
CA TYR A 118 -1.00 4.69 3.51
C TYR A 118 -1.50 5.49 4.72
N PRO A 119 -0.70 6.36 5.38
CA PRO A 119 -1.20 7.18 6.49
C PRO A 119 -2.46 7.97 6.13
N ALA A 120 -2.48 8.58 4.94
CA ALA A 120 -3.63 9.34 4.48
C ALA A 120 -4.83 8.45 4.13
N ALA A 121 -4.61 7.29 3.49
CA ALA A 121 -5.66 6.34 3.17
C ALA A 121 -6.31 5.77 4.43
N ILE A 122 -5.53 5.34 5.42
CA ILE A 122 -6.06 4.81 6.68
C ILE A 122 -6.84 5.89 7.44
N LYS A 123 -6.36 7.13 7.43
CA LYS A 123 -7.10 8.26 8.01
C LYS A 123 -8.43 8.48 7.29
N ALA A 124 -8.43 8.51 5.96
CA ALA A 124 -9.66 8.61 5.17
C ALA A 124 -10.64 7.45 5.45
N ILE A 125 -10.13 6.21 5.57
CA ILE A 125 -10.94 5.06 5.97
C ILE A 125 -11.52 5.24 7.37
N SER A 126 -10.76 5.76 8.32
CA SER A 126 -11.25 6.00 9.68
C SER A 126 -12.35 7.05 9.76
N GLU A 127 -12.37 8.00 8.82
CA GLU A 127 -13.37 9.06 8.69
C GLU A 127 -14.65 8.58 7.98
N TRP A 128 -14.53 7.66 6.98
CA TRP A 128 -15.62 7.26 6.09
C TRP A 128 -16.24 5.91 6.40
N PHE A 129 -15.54 5.04 7.15
CA PHE A 129 -16.00 3.67 7.40
C PHE A 129 -16.29 3.42 8.88
N PRO A 130 -17.45 2.80 9.20
CA PRO A 130 -17.70 2.29 10.54
C PRO A 130 -16.65 1.21 10.87
N ARG A 131 -16.37 1.02 12.16
CA ARG A 131 -15.29 0.12 12.63
C ARG A 131 -15.41 -1.29 12.06
N GLU A 132 -16.63 -1.77 11.92
CA GLU A 132 -16.97 -3.11 11.43
C GLU A 132 -16.54 -3.33 9.97
N GLU A 133 -16.55 -2.27 9.14
CA GLU A 133 -16.27 -2.35 7.71
C GLU A 133 -14.84 -1.88 7.34
N ARG A 134 -14.05 -1.37 8.28
CA ARG A 134 -12.70 -0.85 8.01
C ARG A 134 -11.77 -1.89 7.39
N SER A 135 -11.88 -3.17 7.80
CA SER A 135 -11.04 -4.22 7.20
C SER A 135 -11.34 -4.44 5.72
N THR A 136 -12.62 -4.35 5.31
CA THR A 136 -12.97 -4.40 3.89
C THR A 136 -12.33 -3.24 3.11
N ALA A 137 -12.42 -2.02 3.64
CA ALA A 137 -11.83 -0.85 3.01
C ALA A 137 -10.30 -0.95 2.91
N VAL A 138 -9.64 -1.39 3.98
CA VAL A 138 -8.18 -1.60 4.00
C VAL A 138 -7.78 -2.71 3.03
N GLY A 139 -8.51 -3.83 3.00
CA GLY A 139 -8.28 -4.92 2.06
C GLY A 139 -8.36 -4.47 0.59
N LEU A 140 -9.35 -3.63 0.26
CA LEU A 140 -9.48 -3.04 -1.07
C LEU A 140 -8.29 -2.13 -1.42
N VAL A 141 -7.87 -1.25 -0.50
CA VAL A 141 -6.71 -0.36 -0.73
C VAL A 141 -5.43 -1.18 -0.93
N THR A 142 -5.24 -2.22 -0.12
CA THR A 142 -4.07 -3.10 -0.25
C THR A 142 -4.08 -3.88 -1.57
N ALA A 143 -5.24 -4.35 -2.01
CA ALA A 143 -5.39 -4.97 -3.33
C ALA A 143 -5.07 -3.99 -4.48
N GLY A 144 -5.31 -2.69 -4.29
CA GLY A 144 -4.88 -1.65 -5.25
C GLY A 144 -3.36 -1.62 -5.46
N VAL A 145 -2.59 -1.90 -4.42
CA VAL A 145 -1.12 -2.01 -4.49
C VAL A 145 -0.70 -3.18 -5.40
N GLY A 146 -1.24 -4.37 -5.18
CA GLY A 146 -0.93 -5.54 -5.98
C GLY A 146 -1.45 -5.42 -7.41
N PHE A 147 -2.66 -4.92 -7.60
CA PHE A 147 -3.19 -4.61 -8.92
C PHE A 147 -2.28 -3.63 -9.68
N GLY A 148 -1.77 -2.59 -9.00
CA GLY A 148 -0.80 -1.66 -9.56
C GLY A 148 0.50 -2.36 -9.98
N ALA A 149 1.03 -3.28 -9.17
CA ALA A 149 2.22 -4.06 -9.50
C ALA A 149 2.02 -4.95 -10.74
N ILE A 150 0.84 -5.58 -10.87
CA ILE A 150 0.50 -6.44 -12.02
C ILE A 150 0.36 -5.60 -13.31
N VAL A 151 -0.34 -4.47 -13.23
CA VAL A 151 -0.62 -3.61 -14.39
C VAL A 151 0.62 -2.81 -14.82
N ALA A 152 1.50 -2.44 -13.88
CA ALA A 152 2.67 -1.62 -14.17
C ALA A 152 3.54 -2.20 -15.29
N GLY A 153 3.85 -3.50 -15.23
CA GLY A 153 4.71 -4.16 -16.22
C GLY A 153 4.26 -3.91 -17.67
N PRO A 154 3.10 -4.42 -18.08
CA PRO A 154 2.63 -4.28 -19.47
C PRO A 154 2.32 -2.82 -19.82
N PHE A 155 1.75 -2.04 -18.89
CA PHE A 155 1.34 -0.67 -19.16
C PHE A 155 2.54 0.27 -19.36
N VAL A 156 3.51 0.24 -18.46
CA VAL A 156 4.70 1.10 -18.57
C VAL A 156 5.60 0.66 -19.73
N ALA A 157 5.73 -0.66 -19.96
CA ALA A 157 6.47 -1.16 -21.13
C ALA A 157 5.85 -0.67 -22.45
N TRP A 158 4.52 -0.69 -22.56
CA TRP A 158 3.81 -0.14 -23.71
C TRP A 158 4.08 1.37 -23.87
N LEU A 159 4.04 2.15 -22.78
CA LEU A 159 4.37 3.57 -22.81
C LEU A 159 5.82 3.79 -23.26
N ILE A 160 6.78 3.01 -22.77
CA ILE A 160 8.20 3.13 -23.18
C ILE A 160 8.36 2.88 -24.67
N VAL A 161 7.71 1.86 -25.22
CA VAL A 161 7.78 1.56 -26.64
C VAL A 161 7.17 2.65 -27.51
N THR A 162 6.08 3.28 -27.05
CA THR A 162 5.33 4.28 -27.83
C THR A 162 5.84 5.70 -27.68
N THR A 163 6.30 6.07 -26.48
CA THR A 163 6.66 7.48 -26.15
C THR A 163 8.09 7.64 -25.62
N GLY A 164 8.83 6.55 -25.53
CA GLY A 164 10.12 6.51 -24.85
C GLY A 164 10.00 6.53 -23.34
N TRP A 165 11.10 6.26 -22.62
CA TRP A 165 11.09 6.19 -21.16
C TRP A 165 10.74 7.55 -20.51
N ARG A 166 11.14 8.67 -21.13
CA ARG A 166 10.76 10.01 -20.65
C ARG A 166 9.25 10.22 -20.69
N GLY A 167 8.63 9.87 -21.82
CA GLY A 167 7.19 9.94 -21.99
C GLY A 167 6.45 9.04 -20.99
N ALA A 168 6.98 7.86 -20.73
CA ALA A 168 6.39 6.94 -19.73
C ALA A 168 6.33 7.58 -18.33
N PHE A 169 7.41 8.19 -17.83
CA PHE A 169 7.42 8.91 -16.54
C PHE A 169 6.45 10.09 -16.51
N VAL A 170 6.37 10.85 -17.59
CA VAL A 170 5.42 11.99 -17.67
C VAL A 170 3.98 11.48 -17.62
N LEU A 171 3.65 10.45 -18.39
CA LEU A 171 2.28 9.96 -18.49
C LEU A 171 1.84 9.24 -17.22
N THR A 172 2.70 8.42 -16.60
CA THR A 172 2.36 7.77 -15.33
C THR A 172 2.17 8.80 -14.21
N GLY A 173 3.06 9.78 -14.07
CA GLY A 173 2.87 10.86 -13.10
C GLY A 173 1.63 11.71 -13.37
N ALA A 174 1.29 11.96 -14.65
CA ALA A 174 0.06 12.67 -15.02
C ALA A 174 -1.21 11.95 -14.59
N LEU A 175 -1.21 10.59 -14.52
CA LEU A 175 -2.33 9.83 -13.96
C LEU A 175 -2.63 10.22 -12.52
N GLY A 176 -1.61 10.48 -11.71
CA GLY A 176 -1.82 10.94 -10.33
C GLY A 176 -2.45 12.32 -10.28
N LEU A 177 -2.04 13.26 -11.13
CA LEU A 177 -2.67 14.58 -11.23
C LEU A 177 -4.11 14.48 -11.76
N PHE A 178 -4.38 13.59 -12.71
CA PHE A 178 -5.73 13.31 -13.19
C PHE A 178 -6.62 12.73 -12.08
N TRP A 179 -6.11 11.76 -11.33
CA TRP A 179 -6.80 11.22 -10.16
C TRP A 179 -7.10 12.30 -9.12
N LEU A 180 -6.19 13.25 -8.92
CA LEU A 180 -6.34 14.33 -7.96
C LEU A 180 -7.57 15.19 -8.23
N ILE A 181 -7.97 15.36 -9.49
CA ILE A 181 -9.21 16.06 -9.85
C ILE A 181 -10.42 15.35 -9.21
N PHE A 182 -10.50 14.03 -9.34
CA PHE A 182 -11.59 13.26 -8.74
C PHE A 182 -11.53 13.29 -7.20
N TRP A 183 -10.34 13.24 -6.62
CA TRP A 183 -10.17 13.35 -5.18
C TRP A 183 -10.71 14.66 -4.64
N LEU A 184 -10.35 15.77 -5.26
CA LEU A 184 -10.80 17.11 -4.84
C LEU A 184 -12.31 17.29 -4.96
N LEU A 185 -12.92 16.72 -6.01
CA LEU A 185 -14.34 16.83 -6.29
C LEU A 185 -15.19 15.88 -5.44
N LEU A 186 -14.71 14.67 -5.18
CA LEU A 186 -15.50 13.59 -4.59
C LEU A 186 -15.23 13.37 -3.10
N TYR A 187 -14.07 13.79 -2.57
CA TYR A 187 -13.77 13.62 -1.17
C TYR A 187 -14.17 14.84 -0.35
N GLY A 188 -14.91 14.60 0.73
CA GLY A 188 -15.34 15.63 1.67
C GLY A 188 -15.53 15.05 3.07
N SER A 189 -16.13 15.83 3.98
CA SER A 189 -16.57 15.30 5.28
C SER A 189 -17.84 14.48 5.09
N PRO A 190 -17.92 13.24 5.63
CA PRO A 190 -19.14 12.43 5.57
C PRO A 190 -20.37 13.16 6.16
N GLU A 191 -20.15 14.02 7.15
CA GLU A 191 -21.21 14.76 7.86
C GLU A 191 -21.97 15.72 6.95
N THR A 192 -21.26 16.38 6.05
CA THR A 192 -21.79 17.46 5.19
C THR A 192 -21.85 17.09 3.72
N HIS A 193 -21.39 15.88 3.35
CA HIS A 193 -21.29 15.50 1.95
C HIS A 193 -22.67 15.29 1.29
N PRO A 194 -22.98 15.98 0.16
CA PRO A 194 -24.32 15.96 -0.42
C PRO A 194 -24.77 14.60 -0.98
N ALA A 195 -23.82 13.72 -1.33
CA ALA A 195 -24.14 12.40 -1.86
C ALA A 195 -24.35 11.33 -0.77
N VAL A 196 -24.12 11.66 0.50
CA VAL A 196 -24.29 10.74 1.63
C VAL A 196 -25.72 10.82 2.14
N THR A 197 -26.42 9.68 2.19
CA THR A 197 -27.76 9.60 2.76
C THR A 197 -27.72 9.70 4.28
N ASP A 198 -28.85 10.10 4.91
CA ASP A 198 -28.93 10.22 6.37
C ASP A 198 -28.72 8.87 7.07
N GLU A 199 -29.15 7.77 6.44
CA GLU A 199 -28.91 6.41 6.93
C GLU A 199 -27.41 6.07 6.94
N GLU A 200 -26.71 6.33 5.82
CA GLU A 200 -25.27 6.12 5.71
C GLU A 200 -24.50 7.03 6.67
N ARG A 201 -24.93 8.28 6.84
CA ARG A 201 -24.35 9.23 7.80
C ARG A 201 -24.45 8.72 9.24
N ARG A 202 -25.60 8.18 9.64
CA ARG A 202 -25.80 7.56 10.97
C ARG A 202 -24.92 6.32 11.14
N LEU A 203 -24.80 5.49 10.11
CA LEU A 203 -23.95 4.29 10.13
C LEU A 203 -22.48 4.67 10.33
N ILE A 204 -21.98 5.68 9.61
CA ILE A 204 -20.61 6.16 9.75
C ILE A 204 -20.39 6.75 11.14
N ALA A 205 -21.30 7.60 11.60
CA ALA A 205 -21.20 8.26 12.93
C ALA A 205 -21.21 7.26 14.08
N ALA A 206 -22.00 6.19 13.99
CA ALA A 206 -22.04 5.15 15.03
C ALA A 206 -20.70 4.42 15.22
N GLY A 207 -19.87 4.35 14.16
CA GLY A 207 -18.53 3.75 14.20
C GLY A 207 -17.40 4.72 14.48
N THR A 208 -17.68 6.02 14.58
CA THR A 208 -16.65 7.04 14.80
C THR A 208 -16.42 7.24 16.30
N VAL A 209 -15.15 7.19 16.73
CA VAL A 209 -14.80 7.56 18.11
C VAL A 209 -15.03 9.07 18.28
N ALA A 210 -15.82 9.45 19.26
CA ALA A 210 -16.05 10.87 19.59
C ALA A 210 -14.72 11.62 19.73
N ALA A 211 -14.68 12.84 19.20
CA ALA A 211 -13.49 13.69 19.32
C ALA A 211 -13.19 13.93 20.79
N ASP A 212 -12.11 13.35 21.28
CA ASP A 212 -11.62 13.60 22.63
C ASP A 212 -10.93 14.98 22.68
N PRO A 213 -11.31 15.87 23.60
CA PRO A 213 -10.75 17.23 23.73
C PRO A 213 -9.27 17.29 24.17
N GLY A 214 -8.65 16.16 24.54
CA GLY A 214 -7.23 16.10 24.96
C GLY A 214 -6.23 16.53 23.87
N GLY A 215 -5.00 16.87 24.24
CA GLY A 215 -3.90 17.25 23.33
C GLY A 215 -3.48 16.14 22.34
N ARG A 216 -2.72 16.48 21.30
CA ARG A 216 -2.12 15.51 20.39
C ARG A 216 -1.00 14.74 21.08
N SER A 217 -0.89 13.46 20.74
CA SER A 217 0.23 12.65 21.21
C SER A 217 1.54 13.09 20.55
N THR A 218 2.62 13.05 21.30
CA THR A 218 3.98 13.20 20.78
C THR A 218 4.50 11.85 20.32
N LEU A 219 5.54 11.85 19.50
CA LEU A 219 6.23 10.61 19.09
C LEU A 219 6.62 9.79 20.34
N TRP A 220 7.17 10.46 21.35
CA TRP A 220 7.61 9.82 22.58
C TRP A 220 6.45 9.19 23.36
N SER A 221 5.31 9.88 23.47
CA SER A 221 4.12 9.35 24.16
C SER A 221 3.54 8.11 23.46
N LEU A 222 3.64 8.03 22.13
CA LEU A 222 3.23 6.82 21.42
C LEU A 222 4.22 5.67 21.64
N LEU A 223 5.53 5.94 21.70
CA LEU A 223 6.55 4.92 21.96
C LEU A 223 6.48 4.37 23.40
N GLN A 224 5.84 5.07 24.34
CA GLN A 224 5.59 4.56 25.69
C GLN A 224 4.42 3.56 25.76
N ARG A 225 3.60 3.47 24.70
CA ARG A 225 2.46 2.56 24.64
C ARG A 225 2.86 1.15 24.19
N ARG A 226 2.40 0.13 24.90
CA ARG A 226 2.66 -1.28 24.56
C ARG A 226 2.07 -1.66 23.20
N GLU A 227 0.91 -1.09 22.86
CA GLU A 227 0.23 -1.32 21.58
C GLU A 227 1.08 -0.87 20.40
N THR A 228 1.86 0.21 20.56
CA THR A 228 2.76 0.71 19.52
C THR A 228 3.86 -0.31 19.21
N TRP A 229 4.49 -0.87 20.23
CA TRP A 229 5.52 -1.91 20.06
C TRP A 229 4.95 -3.19 19.47
N GLY A 230 3.77 -3.61 19.94
CA GLY A 230 3.09 -4.78 19.37
C GLY A 230 2.80 -4.62 17.87
N LEU A 231 2.33 -3.42 17.48
CA LEU A 231 2.06 -3.09 16.09
C LEU A 231 3.35 -3.03 15.26
N MET A 232 4.40 -2.37 15.76
CA MET A 232 5.71 -2.26 15.10
C MET A 232 6.34 -3.65 14.88
N LEU A 233 6.35 -4.50 15.92
CA LEU A 233 6.91 -5.85 15.83
C LEU A 233 6.11 -6.74 14.86
N SER A 234 4.77 -6.67 14.94
CA SER A 234 3.91 -7.42 14.02
C SER A 234 4.14 -7.03 12.56
N ARG A 235 4.35 -5.74 12.29
CA ARG A 235 4.66 -5.26 10.95
C ARG A 235 6.07 -5.62 10.52
N PHE A 236 7.06 -5.45 11.38
CA PHE A 236 8.44 -5.84 11.10
C PHE A 236 8.54 -7.30 10.61
N VAL A 237 7.92 -8.23 11.35
CA VAL A 237 7.93 -9.65 10.97
C VAL A 237 7.08 -9.92 9.72
N SER A 238 5.91 -9.30 9.61
CA SER A 238 4.97 -9.55 8.51
C SER A 238 5.44 -9.01 7.19
N ASP A 239 5.86 -7.74 7.19
CA ASP A 239 6.31 -7.06 5.98
C ASP A 239 7.66 -7.64 5.53
N GLY A 240 8.53 -8.01 6.48
CA GLY A 240 9.78 -8.74 6.21
C GLY A 240 9.55 -10.07 5.48
N ALA A 241 8.57 -10.87 5.91
CA ALA A 241 8.21 -12.10 5.22
C ALA A 241 7.69 -11.85 3.79
N PHE A 242 6.89 -10.80 3.59
CA PHE A 242 6.40 -10.43 2.26
C PHE A 242 7.54 -9.99 1.34
N TYR A 243 8.43 -9.12 1.83
CA TYR A 243 9.61 -8.66 1.07
C TYR A 243 10.56 -9.81 0.74
N PHE A 244 10.73 -10.76 1.66
CA PHE A 244 11.50 -11.97 1.39
C PHE A 244 10.97 -12.70 0.15
N PHE A 245 9.67 -13.01 0.10
CA PHE A 245 9.10 -13.66 -1.08
C PHE A 245 9.22 -12.77 -2.32
N ALA A 246 8.96 -11.48 -2.21
CA ALA A 246 9.03 -10.57 -3.35
C ALA A 246 10.44 -10.49 -3.96
N THR A 247 11.49 -10.58 -3.13
CA THR A 247 12.88 -10.43 -3.56
C THR A 247 13.47 -11.76 -4.04
N TRP A 248 13.20 -12.85 -3.28
CA TRP A 248 13.89 -14.13 -3.53
C TRP A 248 13.16 -15.06 -4.48
N LEU A 249 11.85 -14.86 -4.71
CA LEU A 249 11.06 -15.73 -5.58
C LEU A 249 11.60 -15.82 -7.02
N PRO A 250 11.94 -14.72 -7.71
CA PRO A 250 12.50 -14.80 -9.05
C PRO A 250 13.81 -15.58 -9.10
N LYS A 251 14.67 -15.35 -8.09
CA LYS A 251 15.96 -16.07 -7.97
C LYS A 251 15.74 -17.56 -7.73
N TYR A 252 14.83 -17.93 -6.83
CA TYR A 252 14.48 -19.32 -6.57
C TYR A 252 13.99 -20.03 -7.83
N LEU A 253 13.15 -19.40 -8.63
CA LEU A 253 12.63 -19.96 -9.87
C LEU A 253 13.73 -20.14 -10.93
N GLY A 254 14.68 -19.22 -11.02
CA GLY A 254 15.82 -19.32 -11.93
C GLY A 254 16.86 -20.35 -11.48
N ASP A 255 17.39 -20.16 -10.28
CA ASP A 255 18.56 -20.92 -9.81
C ASP A 255 18.22 -22.35 -9.36
N VAL A 256 17.03 -22.55 -8.75
CA VAL A 256 16.62 -23.86 -8.19
C VAL A 256 15.71 -24.63 -9.12
N ARG A 257 14.81 -23.92 -9.84
CA ARG A 257 13.83 -24.54 -10.72
C ARG A 257 14.22 -24.51 -12.20
N GLY A 258 15.32 -23.85 -12.57
CA GLY A 258 15.88 -23.83 -13.94
C GLY A 258 15.00 -23.10 -14.96
N LEU A 259 14.10 -22.20 -14.52
CA LEU A 259 13.19 -21.49 -15.41
C LEU A 259 13.90 -20.38 -16.19
N SER A 260 13.54 -20.24 -17.46
CA SER A 260 14.00 -19.12 -18.29
C SER A 260 13.41 -17.78 -17.80
N LEU A 261 14.08 -16.68 -18.09
CA LEU A 261 13.63 -15.34 -17.74
C LEU A 261 12.20 -15.04 -18.22
N ALA A 262 11.84 -15.51 -19.40
CA ALA A 262 10.49 -15.36 -19.95
C ALA A 262 9.44 -16.11 -19.12
N GLN A 263 9.75 -17.33 -18.67
CA GLN A 263 8.87 -18.11 -17.80
C GLN A 263 8.73 -17.47 -16.41
N ILE A 264 9.83 -17.01 -15.83
CA ILE A 264 9.83 -16.30 -14.53
C ILE A 264 8.91 -15.06 -14.61
N GLY A 265 8.99 -14.30 -15.70
CA GLY A 265 8.26 -13.05 -15.88
C GLY A 265 6.74 -13.17 -15.66
N TRP A 266 6.12 -14.25 -16.15
CA TRP A 266 4.68 -14.44 -15.94
C TRP A 266 4.36 -15.32 -14.71
N MET A 267 5.21 -16.31 -14.40
CA MET A 267 4.95 -17.24 -13.29
C MET A 267 5.03 -16.59 -11.93
N VAL A 268 5.91 -15.60 -11.76
CA VAL A 268 6.00 -14.79 -10.52
C VAL A 268 4.67 -14.11 -10.18
N SER A 269 3.81 -13.82 -11.15
CA SER A 269 2.50 -13.21 -10.90
C SER A 269 1.56 -14.10 -10.07
N ILE A 270 1.70 -15.43 -10.13
CA ILE A 270 0.79 -16.39 -9.47
C ILE A 270 0.70 -16.15 -7.95
N PRO A 271 1.80 -16.13 -7.18
CA PRO A 271 1.75 -15.85 -5.75
C PRO A 271 1.29 -14.42 -5.42
N PHE A 272 1.57 -13.43 -6.28
CA PHE A 272 1.10 -12.06 -6.05
C PHE A 272 -0.41 -11.93 -6.28
N ILE A 273 -0.97 -12.61 -7.28
CA ILE A 273 -2.43 -12.68 -7.45
C ILE A 273 -3.07 -13.35 -6.22
N ALA A 274 -2.47 -14.44 -5.71
CA ALA A 274 -2.95 -15.08 -4.48
C ALA A 274 -2.88 -14.11 -3.27
N ALA A 275 -1.82 -13.32 -3.17
CA ALA A 275 -1.69 -12.28 -2.14
C ALA A 275 -2.84 -11.24 -2.22
N ASP A 276 -3.15 -10.74 -3.41
CA ASP A 276 -4.23 -9.77 -3.61
C ASP A 276 -5.60 -10.36 -3.26
N LEU A 277 -5.85 -11.60 -3.68
CA LEU A 277 -7.04 -12.33 -3.27
C LEU A 277 -7.11 -12.48 -1.74
N GLY A 278 -5.97 -12.73 -1.09
CA GLY A 278 -5.85 -12.79 0.37
C GLY A 278 -6.21 -11.47 1.05
N SER A 279 -5.77 -10.34 0.50
CA SER A 279 -6.09 -9.00 1.01
C SER A 279 -7.59 -8.73 0.96
N VAL A 280 -8.22 -8.98 -0.18
CA VAL A 280 -9.66 -8.82 -0.38
C VAL A 280 -10.44 -9.79 0.52
N ALA A 281 -10.09 -11.08 0.50
CA ALA A 281 -10.75 -12.11 1.31
C ALA A 281 -10.65 -11.80 2.81
N GLY A 282 -9.46 -11.42 3.29
CA GLY A 282 -9.23 -11.04 4.69
C GLY A 282 -10.04 -9.82 5.12
N GLY A 283 -10.12 -8.82 4.23
CA GLY A 283 -10.94 -7.63 4.44
C GLY A 283 -12.43 -7.95 4.60
N PHE A 284 -13.00 -8.70 3.66
CA PHE A 284 -14.41 -9.12 3.71
C PHE A 284 -14.69 -10.08 4.85
N ALA A 285 -13.80 -11.04 5.11
CA ALA A 285 -13.94 -11.98 6.23
C ALA A 285 -13.97 -11.25 7.57
N GLY A 286 -13.14 -10.21 7.77
CA GLY A 286 -13.17 -9.40 8.97
C GLY A 286 -14.51 -8.73 9.22
N THR A 287 -15.07 -8.13 8.19
CA THR A 287 -16.42 -7.53 8.26
C THR A 287 -17.50 -8.60 8.51
N ALA A 288 -17.41 -9.75 7.83
CA ALA A 288 -18.39 -10.83 7.98
C ALA A 288 -18.40 -11.44 9.38
N LEU A 289 -17.23 -11.61 10.01
CA LEU A 289 -17.12 -12.10 11.38
C LEU A 289 -17.81 -11.15 12.38
N VAL A 290 -17.56 -9.84 12.25
CA VAL A 290 -18.20 -8.85 13.12
C VAL A 290 -19.73 -8.86 12.93
N ARG A 291 -20.20 -8.94 11.70
CA ARG A 291 -21.65 -9.07 11.39
C ARG A 291 -22.28 -10.35 11.94
N ARG A 292 -21.49 -11.41 12.15
CA ARG A 292 -21.92 -12.66 12.80
C ARG A 292 -21.85 -12.62 14.34
N GLY A 293 -21.55 -11.47 14.92
CA GLY A 293 -21.55 -11.25 16.37
C GLY A 293 -20.20 -11.41 17.07
N PHE A 294 -19.10 -11.63 16.32
CA PHE A 294 -17.76 -11.58 16.90
C PHE A 294 -17.40 -10.14 17.29
N SER A 295 -16.70 -9.99 18.42
CA SER A 295 -16.13 -8.67 18.74
C SER A 295 -15.08 -8.26 17.69
N ILE A 296 -14.86 -6.96 17.53
CA ILE A 296 -13.83 -6.43 16.61
C ILE A 296 -12.46 -7.03 16.95
N ASP A 297 -12.10 -7.05 18.23
CA ASP A 297 -10.83 -7.64 18.71
C ASP A 297 -10.70 -9.13 18.35
N ALA A 298 -11.73 -9.92 18.62
CA ALA A 298 -11.74 -11.35 18.28
C ALA A 298 -11.64 -11.59 16.76
N SER A 299 -12.36 -10.79 15.96
CA SER A 299 -12.31 -10.86 14.49
C SER A 299 -10.89 -10.56 13.97
N ARG A 300 -10.25 -9.47 14.47
CA ARG A 300 -8.88 -9.11 14.07
C ARG A 300 -7.88 -10.21 14.42
N LYS A 301 -7.90 -10.67 15.67
CA LYS A 301 -7.00 -11.73 16.17
C LYS A 301 -7.17 -13.05 15.41
N LEU A 302 -8.42 -13.46 15.18
CA LEU A 302 -8.71 -14.70 14.44
C LEU A 302 -8.10 -14.68 13.05
N LEU A 303 -8.30 -13.59 12.29
CA LEU A 303 -7.75 -13.49 10.95
C LEU A 303 -6.23 -13.32 10.93
N MET A 304 -5.68 -12.62 11.93
CA MET A 304 -4.22 -12.52 12.06
C MET A 304 -3.59 -13.87 12.35
N TRP A 305 -4.20 -14.70 13.20
CA TRP A 305 -3.73 -16.06 13.47
C TRP A 305 -3.94 -16.99 12.27
N ALA A 306 -5.12 -16.96 11.67
CA ALA A 306 -5.42 -17.78 10.49
C ALA A 306 -4.42 -17.49 9.34
N GLY A 307 -4.19 -16.21 9.06
CA GLY A 307 -3.20 -15.82 8.03
C GLY A 307 -1.76 -16.21 8.41
N ALA A 308 -1.36 -16.03 9.67
CA ALA A 308 -0.03 -16.40 10.14
C ALA A 308 0.23 -17.91 10.04
N LEU A 309 -0.78 -18.75 10.33
CA LEU A 309 -0.68 -20.21 10.23
C LEU A 309 -0.59 -20.71 8.78
N MET A 310 -1.00 -19.92 7.80
CA MET A 310 -0.85 -20.26 6.39
C MET A 310 0.58 -20.03 5.87
N VAL A 311 1.36 -19.17 6.51
CA VAL A 311 2.72 -18.83 6.04
C VAL A 311 3.66 -20.04 6.03
N PRO A 312 3.74 -20.89 7.09
CA PRO A 312 4.58 -22.09 7.08
C PRO A 312 4.22 -23.10 5.99
N VAL A 313 2.99 -23.07 5.47
CA VAL A 313 2.56 -23.97 4.36
C VAL A 313 3.43 -23.73 3.12
N SER A 314 3.96 -22.52 2.93
CA SER A 314 4.90 -22.20 1.83
C SER A 314 6.18 -23.06 1.85
N LEU A 315 6.56 -23.63 3.00
CA LEU A 315 7.71 -24.54 3.09
C LEU A 315 7.51 -25.84 2.30
N LEU A 316 6.25 -26.22 1.99
CA LEU A 316 5.95 -27.35 1.12
C LEU A 316 6.46 -27.14 -0.31
N ALA A 317 6.70 -25.89 -0.72
CA ALA A 317 7.36 -25.57 -1.98
C ALA A 317 8.74 -26.23 -2.13
N LEU A 318 9.43 -26.50 -1.01
CA LEU A 318 10.74 -27.19 -1.04
C LEU A 318 10.61 -28.65 -1.48
N LYS A 319 9.44 -29.27 -1.27
CA LYS A 319 9.15 -30.67 -1.65
C LYS A 319 8.38 -30.77 -2.97
N ALA A 320 7.99 -29.65 -3.57
CA ALA A 320 7.23 -29.62 -4.81
C ALA A 320 8.03 -30.20 -5.98
N GLU A 321 7.41 -31.07 -6.76
CA GLU A 321 8.02 -31.68 -7.93
C GLU A 321 8.04 -30.74 -9.13
N THR A 322 7.02 -29.90 -9.27
CA THR A 322 6.88 -28.97 -10.38
C THR A 322 7.02 -27.49 -9.95
N PRO A 323 7.46 -26.58 -10.83
CA PRO A 323 7.49 -25.16 -10.54
C PRO A 323 6.10 -24.57 -10.19
N ILE A 324 5.05 -25.02 -10.85
CA ILE A 324 3.67 -24.57 -10.61
C ILE A 324 3.22 -24.98 -9.21
N GLU A 325 3.48 -26.21 -8.80
CA GLU A 325 3.18 -26.70 -7.46
C GLU A 325 3.89 -25.85 -6.40
N ALA A 326 5.19 -25.58 -6.59
CA ALA A 326 5.94 -24.70 -5.68
C ALA A 326 5.31 -23.30 -5.56
N LEU A 327 4.90 -22.72 -6.68
CA LEU A 327 4.25 -21.42 -6.71
C LEU A 327 2.87 -21.42 -6.03
N LEU A 328 2.14 -22.50 -6.10
CA LEU A 328 0.85 -22.64 -5.39
C LEU A 328 1.08 -22.66 -3.87
N TRP A 329 2.07 -23.42 -3.38
CA TRP A 329 2.40 -23.44 -1.95
C TRP A 329 2.89 -22.07 -1.45
N ILE A 330 3.75 -21.39 -2.22
CA ILE A 330 4.19 -20.01 -1.92
C ILE A 330 2.98 -19.06 -1.97
N GLY A 331 2.09 -19.24 -2.95
CA GLY A 331 0.86 -18.45 -3.07
C GLY A 331 -0.04 -18.55 -1.85
N ILE A 332 -0.20 -19.75 -1.26
CA ILE A 332 -0.94 -19.94 -0.01
C ILE A 332 -0.29 -19.16 1.14
N GLY A 333 1.03 -19.19 1.25
CA GLY A 333 1.76 -18.39 2.24
C GLY A 333 1.55 -16.88 2.05
N MET A 334 1.68 -16.38 0.82
CA MET A 334 1.48 -14.97 0.50
C MET A 334 0.01 -14.54 0.67
N PHE A 335 -0.95 -15.39 0.32
CA PHE A 335 -2.38 -15.21 0.64
C PHE A 335 -2.57 -15.01 2.15
N GLY A 336 -1.97 -15.88 2.96
CA GLY A 336 -2.04 -15.81 4.43
C GLY A 336 -1.44 -14.50 4.98
N ILE A 337 -0.29 -14.07 4.46
CA ILE A 337 0.32 -12.78 4.83
C ILE A 337 -0.66 -11.63 4.59
N GLN A 338 -1.35 -11.64 3.46
CA GLN A 338 -2.27 -10.55 3.11
C GLN A 338 -3.62 -10.63 3.84
N VAL A 339 -4.15 -11.83 4.15
CA VAL A 339 -5.28 -12.00 5.06
C VAL A 339 -4.97 -11.39 6.43
N LYS A 340 -3.79 -11.68 6.97
CA LYS A 340 -3.29 -11.09 8.22
C LYS A 340 -3.16 -9.58 8.10
N SER A 341 -2.55 -9.08 7.02
CA SER A 341 -2.27 -7.66 6.81
C SER A 341 -3.56 -6.84 6.70
N ALA A 342 -4.61 -7.35 6.06
CA ALA A 342 -5.92 -6.68 5.99
C ALA A 342 -6.50 -6.38 7.38
N SER A 343 -6.26 -7.25 8.36
CA SER A 343 -6.65 -7.03 9.75
C SER A 343 -5.63 -6.18 10.51
N LEU A 344 -4.34 -6.46 10.39
CA LEU A 344 -3.26 -5.74 11.06
C LEU A 344 -3.27 -4.25 10.73
N PHE A 345 -3.52 -3.91 9.46
CA PHE A 345 -3.53 -2.53 8.97
C PHE A 345 -4.75 -1.73 9.43
N THR A 346 -5.80 -2.39 9.95
CA THR A 346 -6.92 -1.69 10.60
C THR A 346 -6.66 -1.39 12.09
N VAL A 347 -5.76 -2.12 12.74
CA VAL A 347 -5.48 -1.97 14.18
C VAL A 347 -5.18 -0.53 14.59
N PRO A 348 -4.36 0.25 13.84
CA PRO A 348 -4.15 1.66 14.19
C PRO A 348 -5.45 2.45 14.29
N ALA A 349 -6.39 2.25 13.36
CA ALA A 349 -7.67 2.95 13.35
C ALA A 349 -8.65 2.48 14.47
N ASP A 350 -8.40 1.31 15.05
CA ASP A 350 -9.20 0.75 16.13
C ASP A 350 -8.65 1.14 17.53
N VAL A 351 -7.33 1.37 17.65
CA VAL A 351 -6.60 1.57 18.91
C VAL A 351 -6.25 3.04 19.17
N TYR A 352 -5.88 3.78 18.13
CA TYR A 352 -5.42 5.15 18.27
C TYR A 352 -6.54 6.15 18.00
N ARG A 353 -6.42 7.34 18.61
CA ARG A 353 -7.33 8.45 18.32
C ARG A 353 -7.16 8.93 16.89
N PRO A 354 -8.21 9.44 16.24
CA PRO A 354 -8.11 9.92 14.84
C PRO A 354 -6.98 10.92 14.58
N ARG A 355 -6.61 11.72 15.59
CA ARG A 355 -5.56 12.74 15.53
C ARG A 355 -4.13 12.22 15.69
N ASP A 356 -3.96 10.96 16.12
CA ASP A 356 -2.67 10.29 16.36
C ASP A 356 -2.47 9.12 15.38
N LEU A 357 -3.46 8.86 14.53
CA LEU A 357 -3.54 7.70 13.67
C LEU A 357 -2.44 7.66 12.60
N GLY A 358 -2.21 8.79 11.96
CA GLY A 358 -1.19 8.90 10.92
C GLY A 358 0.21 8.69 11.49
N LEU A 359 0.50 9.27 12.66
CA LEU A 359 1.80 9.10 13.33
C LEU A 359 2.01 7.65 13.79
N ALA A 360 0.98 7.01 14.36
CA ALA A 360 1.03 5.59 14.76
C ALA A 360 1.22 4.67 13.54
N TRP A 361 0.53 4.97 12.44
CA TRP A 361 0.75 4.27 11.18
C TRP A 361 2.17 4.46 10.66
N GLY A 362 2.68 5.69 10.64
CA GLY A 362 4.03 6.00 10.17
C GLY A 362 5.12 5.28 10.95
N LEU A 363 4.99 5.22 12.28
CA LEU A 363 5.91 4.46 13.15
C LEU A 363 5.91 2.97 12.82
N SER A 364 4.73 2.38 12.71
CA SER A 364 4.61 0.96 12.39
C SER A 364 5.07 0.64 10.98
N GLY A 365 4.82 1.54 10.02
CA GLY A 365 5.26 1.40 8.65
C GLY A 365 6.78 1.50 8.48
N ALA A 366 7.43 2.41 9.21
CA ALA A 366 8.88 2.48 9.24
C ALA A 366 9.50 1.19 9.80
N ALA A 367 8.91 0.61 10.85
CA ALA A 367 9.33 -0.69 11.38
C ALA A 367 9.14 -1.82 10.36
N GLY A 368 8.00 -1.85 9.65
CA GLY A 368 7.74 -2.82 8.58
C GLY A 368 8.75 -2.75 7.44
N SER A 369 9.05 -1.54 6.98
CA SER A 369 10.04 -1.32 5.91
C SER A 369 11.45 -1.78 6.32
N SER A 370 11.82 -1.63 7.59
CA SER A 370 13.10 -2.10 8.12
C SER A 370 13.19 -3.63 8.22
N GLY A 371 12.05 -4.33 8.29
CA GLY A 371 12.02 -5.80 8.32
C GLY A 371 12.34 -6.45 6.97
N GLY A 372 12.28 -5.70 5.87
CA GLY A 372 12.53 -6.17 4.51
C GLY A 372 13.89 -5.77 3.94
N SER A 373 14.64 -4.94 4.67
CA SER A 373 16.00 -4.53 4.33
C SER A 373 17.04 -5.42 4.99
#